data_596b89edc5ffa33952468ade65be145b
#
_entry.id   596b89edc5ffa33952468ade65be145b
#
_cell.length_a   1.000
_cell.length_b   1.000
_cell.length_c   1.000
_cell.angle_alpha   90.00
_cell.angle_beta   90.00
_cell.angle_gamma   90.00
#
_symmetry.space_group_name_H-M   'P 1'
#
loop_
_entity.id
_entity.type
_entity.pdbx_description
1 polymer ?
#
loop_
_entity_poly.entity_id
_entity_poly.type
_entity_poly.pdbx_seq_one_letter_code
_entity_poly.pdbx_strand_id
1 'polypeptide(L)'
;MFSIIGLILSLVLIMFLAYKGYSTIITAPIVALLTLIVTTGFDSHLMASYTEVYMSGFSSFVKNYFPLFMTGAIFAILMEKANYAKSISHFITKKLGSDKAILSIVLSGALLTYGGVSLFVVAFISYPIARILFKEADIPKRLIPGCIALGSFTFTMTAAPGSPEIQNVIPMKYFGTDAFAAPLLGIIASLLMLGLGMIYLSREAKKARNNNEGYGDYIENEKLTEENLPNIFVSILPILIIFVSNLFFSKVYYPSVDGAYLEKFNTTL
;
A
#
# COMPACT_ATOMS: atom_id res chain seq x y z
N MET A 1 29.42 -11.99 -12.03
CA MET A 1 28.93 -10.90 -12.89
C MET A 1 27.68 -11.32 -13.68
N PHE A 2 27.66 -12.46 -14.34
CA PHE A 2 26.49 -13.01 -15.05
C PHE A 2 25.24 -13.19 -14.17
N SER A 3 25.38 -13.56 -12.91
CA SER A 3 24.26 -13.78 -11.98
C SER A 3 23.47 -12.49 -11.68
N ILE A 4 24.15 -11.34 -11.54
CA ILE A 4 23.49 -10.05 -11.28
C ILE A 4 22.75 -9.58 -12.53
N ILE A 5 23.33 -9.73 -13.69
CA ILE A 5 22.69 -9.39 -14.97
C ILE A 5 21.45 -10.28 -15.19
N GLY A 6 21.57 -11.58 -14.94
CA GLY A 6 20.44 -12.52 -15.01
C GLY A 6 19.30 -12.14 -14.07
N LEU A 7 19.61 -11.72 -12.85
CA LEU A 7 18.63 -11.26 -11.87
C LEU A 7 17.91 -9.98 -12.33
N ILE A 8 18.66 -9.00 -12.82
CA ILE A 8 18.07 -7.75 -13.34
C ILE A 8 17.17 -8.04 -14.54
N LEU A 9 17.64 -8.87 -15.48
CA LEU A 9 16.85 -9.25 -16.65
C LEU A 9 15.57 -9.99 -16.27
N SER A 10 15.62 -10.88 -15.28
CA SER A 10 14.44 -11.59 -14.78
C SER A 10 13.40 -10.65 -14.18
N LEU A 11 13.83 -9.66 -13.38
CA LEU A 11 12.94 -8.66 -12.81
C LEU A 11 12.29 -7.79 -13.91
N VAL A 12 13.08 -7.35 -14.89
CA VAL A 12 12.55 -6.61 -16.05
C VAL A 12 11.56 -7.44 -16.84
N LEU A 13 11.87 -8.74 -17.07
CA LEU A 13 10.99 -9.65 -17.81
C LEU A 13 9.65 -9.87 -17.07
N ILE A 14 9.68 -10.10 -15.75
CA ILE A 14 8.44 -10.23 -14.95
C ILE A 14 7.60 -8.95 -15.04
N MET A 15 8.21 -7.77 -14.88
CA MET A 15 7.51 -6.49 -15.02
C MET A 15 6.91 -6.31 -16.41
N PHE A 16 7.65 -6.64 -17.46
CA PHE A 16 7.16 -6.56 -18.84
C PHE A 16 5.97 -7.51 -19.11
N LEU A 17 6.05 -8.75 -18.63
CA LEU A 17 4.96 -9.72 -18.78
C LEU A 17 3.72 -9.31 -17.96
N ALA A 18 3.90 -8.82 -16.74
CA ALA A 18 2.81 -8.29 -15.92
C ALA A 18 2.15 -7.08 -16.59
N TYR A 19 2.93 -6.17 -17.18
CA TYR A 19 2.40 -5.03 -17.93
C TYR A 19 1.59 -5.46 -19.17
N LYS A 20 1.96 -6.57 -19.81
CA LYS A 20 1.19 -7.18 -20.90
C LYS A 20 -0.08 -7.93 -20.44
N GLY A 21 -0.35 -7.99 -19.14
CA GLY A 21 -1.54 -8.62 -18.57
C GLY A 21 -1.37 -10.13 -18.28
N TYR A 22 -0.17 -10.69 -18.36
CA TYR A 22 0.07 -12.07 -17.98
C TYR A 22 0.03 -12.22 -16.45
N SER A 23 -0.56 -13.32 -15.97
CA SER A 23 -0.64 -13.61 -14.54
C SER A 23 0.76 -13.83 -13.93
N THR A 24 1.09 -13.04 -12.92
CA THR A 24 2.38 -13.13 -12.20
C THR A 24 2.58 -14.49 -11.54
N ILE A 25 1.50 -15.15 -11.10
CA ILE A 25 1.56 -16.49 -10.48
C ILE A 25 2.10 -17.53 -11.47
N ILE A 26 1.79 -17.37 -12.76
CA ILE A 26 2.27 -18.27 -13.81
C ILE A 26 3.65 -17.85 -14.31
N THR A 27 3.85 -16.56 -14.51
CA THR A 27 5.09 -16.05 -15.11
C THR A 27 6.29 -16.09 -14.16
N ALA A 28 6.10 -15.91 -12.86
CA ALA A 28 7.20 -15.91 -11.90
C ALA A 28 7.96 -17.26 -11.84
N PRO A 29 7.29 -18.43 -11.75
CA PRO A 29 7.98 -19.73 -11.81
C PRO A 29 8.73 -19.93 -13.11
N ILE A 30 8.15 -19.55 -14.25
CA ILE A 30 8.76 -19.69 -15.59
C ILE A 30 10.01 -18.81 -15.69
N VAL A 31 9.91 -17.56 -15.26
CA VAL A 31 11.05 -16.63 -15.29
C VAL A 31 12.14 -17.08 -14.33
N ALA A 32 11.81 -17.66 -13.18
CA ALA A 32 12.78 -18.23 -12.26
C ALA A 32 13.56 -19.38 -12.90
N LEU A 33 12.88 -20.32 -13.59
CA LEU A 33 13.53 -21.37 -14.36
C LEU A 33 14.44 -20.82 -15.47
N LEU A 34 13.96 -19.84 -16.26
CA LEU A 34 14.75 -19.19 -17.28
C LEU A 34 16.01 -18.53 -16.70
N THR A 35 15.88 -17.88 -15.54
CA THR A 35 17.01 -17.26 -14.85
C THR A 35 18.04 -18.28 -14.43
N LEU A 36 17.61 -19.42 -13.88
CA LEU A 36 18.51 -20.55 -13.56
C LEU A 36 19.26 -21.03 -14.80
N ILE A 37 18.55 -21.28 -15.90
CA ILE A 37 19.16 -21.72 -17.17
C ILE A 37 20.22 -20.73 -17.67
N VAL A 38 19.91 -19.43 -17.61
CA VAL A 38 20.83 -18.38 -18.07
C VAL A 38 22.05 -18.22 -17.16
N THR A 39 21.89 -18.46 -15.86
CA THR A 39 22.97 -18.24 -14.87
C THR A 39 23.85 -19.45 -14.65
N THR A 40 23.29 -20.68 -14.70
CA THR A 40 23.98 -21.93 -14.43
C THR A 40 24.14 -22.83 -15.66
N GLY A 41 23.46 -22.52 -16.77
CA GLY A 41 23.40 -23.37 -17.95
C GLY A 41 22.39 -24.53 -17.79
N PHE A 42 22.29 -25.35 -18.86
CA PHE A 42 21.54 -26.60 -18.83
C PHE A 42 22.36 -27.66 -18.10
N ASP A 43 22.26 -27.69 -16.77
CA ASP A 43 22.92 -28.67 -15.93
C ASP A 43 21.93 -29.71 -15.42
N SER A 44 22.43 -30.91 -15.07
CA SER A 44 21.67 -32.00 -14.42
C SER A 44 21.04 -31.61 -13.09
N HIS A 45 21.52 -30.51 -12.47
CA HIS A 45 21.04 -29.99 -11.18
C HIS A 45 19.94 -28.92 -11.30
N LEU A 46 19.49 -28.56 -12.52
CA LEU A 46 18.51 -27.49 -12.75
C LEU A 46 17.22 -27.70 -11.96
N MET A 47 16.66 -28.91 -12.01
CA MET A 47 15.43 -29.23 -11.29
C MET A 47 15.63 -29.25 -9.77
N ALA A 48 16.75 -29.74 -9.29
CA ALA A 48 17.08 -29.69 -7.87
C ALA A 48 17.24 -28.24 -7.39
N SER A 49 17.92 -27.39 -8.17
CA SER A 49 18.03 -25.95 -7.86
C SER A 49 16.67 -25.27 -7.85
N TYR A 50 15.77 -25.63 -8.74
CA TYR A 50 14.42 -25.08 -8.76
C TYR A 50 13.63 -25.52 -7.51
N THR A 51 13.62 -26.80 -7.18
CA THR A 51 12.86 -27.32 -6.02
C THR A 51 13.46 -26.87 -4.69
N GLU A 52 14.78 -26.98 -4.53
CA GLU A 52 15.42 -26.69 -3.24
C GLU A 52 15.68 -25.20 -3.00
N VAL A 53 15.97 -24.42 -4.03
CA VAL A 53 16.28 -22.99 -3.85
C VAL A 53 15.03 -22.13 -4.09
N TYR A 54 14.41 -22.21 -5.27
CA TYR A 54 13.26 -21.36 -5.60
C TYR A 54 12.04 -21.70 -4.75
N MET A 55 11.65 -22.99 -4.67
CA MET A 55 10.46 -23.40 -3.91
C MET A 55 10.65 -23.23 -2.41
N SER A 56 11.87 -23.45 -1.90
CA SER A 56 12.19 -23.17 -0.50
C SER A 56 12.09 -21.67 -0.18
N GLY A 57 12.61 -20.80 -1.06
CA GLY A 57 12.46 -19.35 -0.94
C GLY A 57 10.99 -18.92 -0.97
N PHE A 58 10.23 -19.47 -1.92
CA PHE A 58 8.78 -19.20 -2.04
C PHE A 58 8.02 -19.64 -0.79
N SER A 59 8.23 -20.88 -0.33
CA SER A 59 7.55 -21.39 0.88
C SER A 59 7.91 -20.60 2.13
N SER A 60 9.17 -20.20 2.28
CA SER A 60 9.62 -19.34 3.37
C SER A 60 8.96 -17.96 3.34
N PHE A 61 8.82 -17.35 2.16
CA PHE A 61 8.11 -16.09 1.99
C PHE A 61 6.63 -16.24 2.40
N VAL A 62 5.95 -17.27 1.90
CA VAL A 62 4.55 -17.54 2.27
C VAL A 62 4.43 -17.76 3.78
N LYS A 63 5.26 -18.61 4.38
CA LYS A 63 5.24 -18.86 5.82
C LYS A 63 5.40 -17.58 6.65
N ASN A 64 6.31 -16.69 6.25
CA ASN A 64 6.61 -15.50 7.03
C ASN A 64 5.56 -14.39 6.87
N TYR A 65 4.96 -14.26 5.70
CA TYR A 65 4.11 -13.10 5.38
C TYR A 65 2.63 -13.44 5.18
N PHE A 66 2.27 -14.71 4.97
CA PHE A 66 0.86 -15.09 4.78
C PHE A 66 -0.06 -14.67 5.94
N PRO A 67 0.34 -14.83 7.23
CA PRO A 67 -0.49 -14.35 8.34
C PRO A 67 -0.78 -12.86 8.26
N LEU A 68 0.23 -12.05 7.89
CA LEU A 68 0.08 -10.60 7.72
C LEU A 68 -0.90 -10.26 6.58
N PHE A 69 -0.72 -10.90 5.41
CA PHE A 69 -1.61 -10.68 4.28
C PHE A 69 -3.06 -11.09 4.58
N MET A 70 -3.23 -12.24 5.22
CA MET A 70 -4.54 -12.77 5.55
C MET A 70 -5.26 -11.86 6.56
N THR A 71 -4.60 -11.50 7.65
CA THR A 71 -5.21 -10.63 8.67
C THR A 71 -5.48 -9.22 8.14
N GLY A 72 -4.57 -8.67 7.35
CA GLY A 72 -4.76 -7.38 6.67
C GLY A 72 -5.93 -7.39 5.69
N ALA A 73 -6.07 -8.46 4.90
CA ALA A 73 -7.22 -8.61 3.99
C ALA A 73 -8.55 -8.73 4.73
N ILE A 74 -8.58 -9.52 5.81
CA ILE A 74 -9.78 -9.64 6.67
C ILE A 74 -10.13 -8.28 7.27
N PHE A 75 -9.16 -7.58 7.81
CA PHE A 75 -9.36 -6.23 8.37
C PHE A 75 -9.92 -5.27 7.33
N ALA A 76 -9.32 -5.23 6.12
CA ALA A 76 -9.78 -4.37 5.03
C ALA A 76 -11.25 -4.65 4.65
N ILE A 77 -11.63 -5.94 4.52
CA ILE A 77 -13.00 -6.36 4.21
C ILE A 77 -13.96 -5.96 5.33
N LEU A 78 -13.56 -6.09 6.59
CA LEU A 78 -14.39 -5.69 7.73
C LEU A 78 -14.61 -4.17 7.77
N MET A 79 -13.56 -3.37 7.54
CA MET A 79 -13.66 -1.91 7.44
C MET A 79 -14.57 -1.45 6.29
N GLU A 80 -14.52 -2.16 5.16
CA GLU A 80 -15.39 -1.90 4.01
C GLU A 80 -16.85 -2.27 4.31
N LYS A 81 -17.11 -3.52 4.73
CA LYS A 81 -18.48 -4.02 5.00
C LYS A 81 -19.18 -3.28 6.14
N ALA A 82 -18.43 -2.83 7.14
CA ALA A 82 -18.95 -1.99 8.21
C ALA A 82 -19.17 -0.52 7.79
N ASN A 83 -18.87 -0.14 6.55
CA ASN A 83 -18.86 1.23 6.05
C ASN A 83 -17.95 2.19 6.85
N TYR A 84 -17.00 1.67 7.64
CA TYR A 84 -16.09 2.50 8.43
C TYR A 84 -15.16 3.32 7.54
N ALA A 85 -14.57 2.70 6.53
CA ALA A 85 -13.69 3.40 5.60
C ALA A 85 -14.44 4.49 4.80
N LYS A 86 -15.71 4.23 4.42
CA LYS A 86 -16.60 5.20 3.76
C LYS A 86 -16.94 6.37 4.70
N SER A 87 -17.25 6.08 5.97
CA SER A 87 -17.53 7.10 6.99
C SER A 87 -16.33 8.02 7.23
N ILE A 88 -15.12 7.47 7.34
CA ILE A 88 -13.88 8.23 7.51
C ILE A 88 -13.64 9.15 6.30
N SER A 89 -13.72 8.61 5.11
CA SER A 89 -13.51 9.38 3.88
C SER A 89 -14.55 10.49 3.74
N HIS A 90 -15.83 10.20 3.97
CA HIS A 90 -16.92 11.18 3.93
C HIS A 90 -16.74 12.29 4.97
N PHE A 91 -16.32 11.97 6.20
CA PHE A 91 -16.07 12.96 7.24
C PHE A 91 -14.96 13.94 6.84
N ILE A 92 -13.84 13.44 6.31
CA ILE A 92 -12.70 14.27 5.87
C ILE A 92 -13.15 15.19 4.74
N THR A 93 -13.82 14.63 3.73
CA THR A 93 -14.27 15.38 2.56
C THR A 93 -15.31 16.44 2.91
N LYS A 94 -16.28 16.11 3.77
CA LYS A 94 -17.29 17.06 4.26
C LYS A 94 -16.67 18.21 5.06
N LYS A 95 -15.64 17.90 5.87
CA LYS A 95 -14.97 18.93 6.70
C LYS A 95 -14.08 19.86 5.90
N LEU A 96 -13.41 19.37 4.86
CA LEU A 96 -12.48 20.14 4.03
C LEU A 96 -13.17 20.85 2.86
N GLY A 97 -14.30 20.31 2.38
CA GLY A 97 -15.07 20.87 1.27
C GLY A 97 -14.44 20.64 -0.11
N SER A 98 -15.17 21.06 -1.14
CA SER A 98 -14.74 20.97 -2.55
C SER A 98 -13.56 21.89 -2.86
N ASP A 99 -13.40 23.02 -2.16
CA ASP A 99 -12.26 23.94 -2.33
C ASP A 99 -10.91 23.24 -2.09
N LYS A 100 -10.89 22.20 -1.26
CA LYS A 100 -9.71 21.39 -0.93
C LYS A 100 -9.85 19.93 -1.41
N ALA A 101 -10.55 19.71 -2.51
CA ALA A 101 -10.85 18.37 -3.01
C ALA A 101 -9.62 17.46 -3.14
N ILE A 102 -8.52 17.96 -3.72
CA ILE A 102 -7.26 17.21 -3.84
C ILE A 102 -6.76 16.77 -2.46
N LEU A 103 -6.66 17.72 -1.52
CA LEU A 103 -6.18 17.44 -0.17
C LEU A 103 -7.09 16.46 0.56
N SER A 104 -8.42 16.60 0.39
CA SER A 104 -9.42 15.73 1.01
C SER A 104 -9.21 14.26 0.61
N ILE A 105 -9.03 14.00 -0.67
CA ILE A 105 -8.82 12.64 -1.19
C ILE A 105 -7.47 12.09 -0.75
N VAL A 106 -6.40 12.90 -0.82
CA VAL A 106 -5.07 12.49 -0.37
C VAL A 106 -5.07 12.13 1.12
N LEU A 107 -5.66 12.96 1.98
CA LEU A 107 -5.72 12.71 3.43
C LEU A 107 -6.63 11.52 3.78
N SER A 108 -7.75 11.36 3.08
CA SER A 108 -8.61 10.18 3.27
C SER A 108 -7.87 8.89 2.93
N GLY A 109 -7.20 8.86 1.77
CA GLY A 109 -6.39 7.74 1.37
C GLY A 109 -5.25 7.47 2.36
N ALA A 110 -4.56 8.52 2.79
CA ALA A 110 -3.45 8.42 3.73
C ALA A 110 -3.87 7.84 5.08
N LEU A 111 -4.98 8.30 5.65
CA LEU A 111 -5.46 7.81 6.94
C LEU A 111 -5.90 6.35 6.86
N LEU A 112 -6.62 5.99 5.81
CA LEU A 112 -7.09 4.62 5.62
C LEU A 112 -5.93 3.64 5.41
N THR A 113 -5.00 3.96 4.51
CA THR A 113 -3.84 3.11 4.24
C THR A 113 -2.91 3.00 5.44
N TYR A 114 -2.63 4.11 6.12
CA TYR A 114 -1.84 4.08 7.36
C TYR A 114 -2.52 3.24 8.45
N GLY A 115 -3.84 3.20 8.45
CA GLY A 115 -4.64 2.31 9.30
C GLY A 115 -4.64 0.84 8.88
N GLY A 116 -3.91 0.45 7.83
CA GLY A 116 -3.84 -0.93 7.34
C GLY A 116 -4.99 -1.35 6.42
N VAL A 117 -5.79 -0.39 5.94
CA VAL A 117 -6.80 -0.68 4.92
C VAL A 117 -6.13 -0.86 3.57
N SER A 118 -6.37 -2.02 2.95
CA SER A 118 -5.79 -2.33 1.64
C SER A 118 -5.99 -1.21 0.63
N LEU A 119 -4.93 -0.88 -0.12
CA LEU A 119 -4.93 0.16 -1.14
C LEU A 119 -6.06 0.00 -2.18
N PHE A 120 -6.42 -1.24 -2.54
CA PHE A 120 -7.51 -1.50 -3.49
C PHE A 120 -8.86 -1.06 -2.90
N VAL A 121 -9.12 -1.40 -1.64
CA VAL A 121 -10.32 -0.97 -0.90
C VAL A 121 -10.36 0.55 -0.81
N VAL A 122 -9.23 1.18 -0.45
CA VAL A 122 -9.11 2.65 -0.41
C VAL A 122 -9.41 3.27 -1.77
N ALA A 123 -8.88 2.72 -2.86
CA ALA A 123 -9.13 3.23 -4.20
C ALA A 123 -10.62 3.13 -4.58
N PHE A 124 -11.26 1.98 -4.32
CA PHE A 124 -12.69 1.77 -4.60
C PHE A 124 -13.60 2.71 -3.79
N ILE A 125 -13.27 2.96 -2.52
CA ILE A 125 -14.05 3.86 -1.66
C ILE A 125 -13.81 5.32 -2.01
N SER A 126 -12.56 5.72 -2.27
CA SER A 126 -12.19 7.09 -2.51
C SER A 126 -12.59 7.58 -3.91
N TYR A 127 -12.64 6.69 -4.90
CA TYR A 127 -12.93 7.08 -6.28
C TYR A 127 -14.33 7.69 -6.48
N PRO A 128 -15.45 7.07 -6.01
CA PRO A 128 -16.78 7.68 -6.11
C PRO A 128 -16.87 9.03 -5.41
N ILE A 129 -16.25 9.16 -4.22
CA ILE A 129 -16.23 10.41 -3.45
C ILE A 129 -15.41 11.48 -4.19
N ALA A 130 -14.25 11.09 -4.73
CA ALA A 130 -13.39 11.98 -5.49
C ALA A 130 -14.09 12.55 -6.73
N ARG A 131 -14.87 11.71 -7.44
CA ARG A 131 -15.64 12.14 -8.60
C ARG A 131 -16.57 13.32 -8.27
N ILE A 132 -17.31 13.21 -7.18
CA ILE A 132 -18.27 14.24 -6.75
C ILE A 132 -17.53 15.52 -6.37
N LEU A 133 -16.50 15.42 -5.52
CA LEU A 133 -15.73 16.60 -5.10
C LEU A 133 -15.03 17.28 -6.27
N PHE A 134 -14.48 16.51 -7.21
CA PHE A 134 -13.78 17.06 -8.38
C PHE A 134 -14.76 17.70 -9.35
N LYS A 135 -15.98 17.16 -9.48
CA LYS A 135 -17.05 17.77 -10.27
C LYS A 135 -17.51 19.10 -9.67
N GLU A 136 -17.71 19.16 -8.34
CA GLU A 136 -18.05 20.39 -7.63
C GLU A 136 -16.96 21.45 -7.70
N ALA A 137 -15.69 21.03 -7.66
CA ALA A 137 -14.54 21.94 -7.72
C ALA A 137 -14.09 22.25 -9.16
N ASP A 138 -14.75 21.70 -10.16
CA ASP A 138 -14.38 21.75 -11.58
C ASP A 138 -12.91 21.40 -11.85
N ILE A 139 -12.44 20.31 -11.20
CA ILE A 139 -11.09 19.76 -11.35
C ILE A 139 -11.14 18.57 -12.32
N PRO A 140 -10.19 18.47 -13.29
CA PRO A 140 -10.19 17.37 -14.25
C PRO A 140 -10.16 15.99 -13.60
N LYS A 141 -11.06 15.12 -14.04
CA LYS A 141 -11.21 13.75 -13.55
C LYS A 141 -9.91 12.92 -13.63
N ARG A 142 -9.05 13.21 -14.63
CA ARG A 142 -7.74 12.54 -14.82
C ARG A 142 -6.79 12.69 -13.63
N LEU A 143 -6.99 13.65 -12.75
CA LEU A 143 -6.15 13.85 -11.57
C LEU A 143 -6.56 12.98 -10.36
N ILE A 144 -7.74 12.37 -10.39
CA ILE A 144 -8.22 11.49 -9.30
C ILE A 144 -7.25 10.34 -9.00
N PRO A 145 -6.78 9.56 -10.00
CA PRO A 145 -5.83 8.48 -9.72
C PRO A 145 -4.53 8.95 -9.06
N GLY A 146 -4.04 10.14 -9.46
CA GLY A 146 -2.84 10.75 -8.85
C GLY A 146 -3.06 11.12 -7.38
N CYS A 147 -4.25 11.61 -7.02
CA CYS A 147 -4.58 11.93 -5.62
C CYS A 147 -4.69 10.67 -4.77
N ILE A 148 -5.34 9.62 -5.27
CA ILE A 148 -5.43 8.32 -4.59
C ILE A 148 -4.03 7.72 -4.44
N ALA A 149 -3.22 7.74 -5.50
CA ALA A 149 -1.85 7.22 -5.47
C ALA A 149 -0.99 7.97 -4.45
N LEU A 150 -1.04 9.31 -4.40
CA LEU A 150 -0.28 10.08 -3.43
C LEU A 150 -0.68 9.75 -1.99
N GLY A 151 -1.97 9.61 -1.70
CA GLY A 151 -2.45 9.28 -0.35
C GLY A 151 -2.14 7.84 0.07
N SER A 152 -2.31 6.88 -0.83
CA SER A 152 -2.36 5.46 -0.46
C SER A 152 -1.11 4.67 -0.84
N PHE A 153 -0.32 5.10 -1.86
CA PHE A 153 0.77 4.28 -2.43
C PHE A 153 2.16 4.80 -2.12
N THR A 154 2.29 5.99 -1.55
CA THR A 154 3.60 6.63 -1.38
C THR A 154 4.03 6.65 0.08
N PHE A 155 4.05 7.80 0.70
CA PHE A 155 4.62 8.02 2.04
C PHE A 155 3.96 7.17 3.14
N THR A 156 2.69 6.86 3.01
CA THR A 156 1.95 6.03 3.99
C THR A 156 2.38 4.58 4.01
N MET A 157 2.83 4.05 2.87
CA MET A 157 3.29 2.66 2.77
C MET A 157 4.78 2.50 3.05
N THR A 158 5.60 3.50 2.69
CA THR A 158 7.05 3.33 2.63
C THR A 158 7.81 4.15 3.64
N ALA A 159 7.32 5.33 4.04
CA ALA A 159 8.08 6.28 4.84
C ALA A 159 7.47 6.55 6.22
N ALA A 160 6.14 6.47 6.36
CA ALA A 160 5.48 6.75 7.63
C ALA A 160 5.84 5.70 8.69
N PRO A 161 6.44 6.11 9.83
CA PRO A 161 6.85 5.17 10.86
C PRO A 161 5.63 4.44 11.46
N GLY A 162 5.76 3.14 11.72
CA GLY A 162 4.69 2.34 12.29
C GLY A 162 3.63 1.88 11.29
N SER A 163 3.79 2.17 10.00
CA SER A 163 2.89 1.67 8.97
C SER A 163 2.91 0.13 8.93
N PRO A 164 1.75 -0.55 8.99
CA PRO A 164 1.67 -2.00 8.94
C PRO A 164 1.82 -2.56 7.52
N GLU A 165 2.10 -1.70 6.56
CA GLU A 165 2.20 -2.08 5.16
C GLU A 165 3.47 -2.90 4.86
N ILE A 166 3.38 -3.76 3.84
CA ILE A 166 4.42 -4.73 3.47
C ILE A 166 5.76 -4.08 3.20
N GLN A 167 5.76 -2.92 2.56
CA GLN A 167 6.95 -2.15 2.20
C GLN A 167 7.75 -1.71 3.44
N ASN A 168 7.06 -1.57 4.57
CA ASN A 168 7.69 -1.26 5.85
C ASN A 168 8.07 -2.53 6.64
N VAL A 169 7.26 -3.59 6.52
CA VAL A 169 7.42 -4.83 7.30
C VAL A 169 8.50 -5.76 6.72
N ILE A 170 8.57 -5.94 5.39
CA ILE A 170 9.54 -6.84 4.77
C ILE A 170 10.99 -6.49 5.14
N PRO A 171 11.45 -5.23 5.08
CA PRO A 171 12.82 -4.86 5.41
C PRO A 171 13.23 -5.17 6.86
N MET A 172 12.27 -5.18 7.81
CA MET A 172 12.54 -5.41 9.23
C MET A 172 13.37 -6.67 9.46
N LYS A 173 13.00 -7.78 8.79
CA LYS A 173 13.72 -9.06 8.90
C LYS A 173 15.17 -8.99 8.43
N TYR A 174 15.45 -8.21 7.37
CA TYR A 174 16.78 -8.14 6.76
C TYR A 174 17.70 -7.15 7.47
N PHE A 175 17.13 -6.11 8.07
CA PHE A 175 17.90 -5.05 8.75
C PHE A 175 17.87 -5.16 10.27
N GLY A 176 17.17 -6.14 10.85
CA GLY A 176 17.01 -6.28 12.29
C GLY A 176 16.35 -5.06 12.94
N THR A 177 15.38 -4.48 12.27
CA THR A 177 14.68 -3.26 12.70
C THR A 177 13.23 -3.56 13.04
N ASP A 178 12.52 -2.58 13.59
CA ASP A 178 11.06 -2.65 13.81
C ASP A 178 10.30 -1.68 12.89
N ALA A 179 8.97 -1.70 12.95
CA ALA A 179 8.10 -0.84 12.15
C ALA A 179 8.31 0.67 12.41
N PHE A 180 8.94 1.03 13.52
CA PHE A 180 9.25 2.41 13.91
C PHE A 180 10.74 2.77 13.73
N ALA A 181 11.46 2.02 12.90
CA ALA A 181 12.85 2.31 12.61
C ALA A 181 13.02 3.71 12.00
N ALA A 182 14.06 4.44 12.43
CA ALA A 182 14.39 5.78 11.95
C ALA A 182 13.19 6.75 11.88
N PRO A 183 12.40 6.94 12.95
CA PRO A 183 11.11 7.62 12.90
C PRO A 183 11.22 9.08 12.43
N LEU A 184 12.28 9.78 12.83
CA LEU A 184 12.51 11.18 12.43
C LEU A 184 12.71 11.30 10.91
N LEU A 185 13.55 10.43 10.33
CA LEU A 185 13.79 10.40 8.88
C LEU A 185 12.52 10.01 8.13
N GLY A 186 11.76 9.04 8.65
CA GLY A 186 10.48 8.63 8.08
C GLY A 186 9.45 9.76 8.06
N ILE A 187 9.34 10.53 9.15
CA ILE A 187 8.44 11.69 9.20
C ILE A 187 8.88 12.75 8.20
N ILE A 188 10.17 13.10 8.15
CA ILE A 188 10.69 14.08 7.20
C ILE A 188 10.42 13.64 5.76
N ALA A 189 10.72 12.38 5.43
CA ALA A 189 10.47 11.82 4.11
C ALA A 189 8.97 11.84 3.76
N SER A 190 8.10 11.48 4.71
CA SER A 190 6.64 11.53 4.52
C SER A 190 6.14 12.94 4.23
N LEU A 191 6.61 13.93 4.97
CA LEU A 191 6.24 15.33 4.76
C LEU A 191 6.75 15.86 3.42
N LEU A 192 7.97 15.50 3.03
CA LEU A 192 8.53 15.87 1.72
C LEU A 192 7.73 15.23 0.57
N MET A 193 7.44 13.93 0.64
CA MET A 193 6.67 13.23 -0.39
C MET A 193 5.25 13.81 -0.49
N LEU A 194 4.57 14.02 0.63
CA LEU A 194 3.25 14.66 0.67
C LEU A 194 3.31 16.07 0.08
N GLY A 195 4.27 16.89 0.54
CA GLY A 195 4.41 18.29 0.11
C GLY A 195 4.69 18.41 -1.38
N LEU A 196 5.66 17.66 -1.89
CA LEU A 196 6.01 17.67 -3.32
C LEU A 196 4.87 17.14 -4.18
N GLY A 197 4.21 16.06 -3.75
CA GLY A 197 3.05 15.49 -4.43
C GLY A 197 1.87 16.47 -4.47
N MET A 198 1.57 17.14 -3.35
CA MET A 198 0.53 18.17 -3.28
C MET A 198 0.85 19.38 -4.17
N ILE A 199 2.11 19.83 -4.20
CA ILE A 199 2.54 20.91 -5.08
C ILE A 199 2.35 20.51 -6.54
N TYR A 200 2.75 19.28 -6.91
CA TYR A 200 2.57 18.76 -8.26
C TYR A 200 1.10 18.73 -8.68
N LEU A 201 0.25 18.08 -7.88
CA LEU A 201 -1.18 17.93 -8.17
C LEU A 201 -1.89 19.29 -8.22
N SER A 202 -1.56 20.21 -7.31
CA SER A 202 -2.13 21.56 -7.32
C SER A 202 -1.69 22.38 -8.53
N ARG A 203 -0.43 22.21 -8.98
CA ARG A 203 0.06 22.85 -10.22
C ARG A 203 -0.64 22.29 -11.45
N GLU A 204 -0.83 20.98 -11.54
CA GLU A 204 -1.55 20.36 -12.65
C GLU A 204 -3.03 20.80 -12.68
N ALA A 205 -3.70 20.89 -11.54
CA ALA A 205 -5.06 21.43 -11.45
C ALA A 205 -5.11 22.90 -11.88
N LYS A 206 -4.15 23.72 -11.46
CA LYS A 206 -4.07 25.14 -11.89
C LYS A 206 -3.78 25.27 -13.39
N LYS A 207 -2.89 24.44 -13.93
CA LYS A 207 -2.59 24.40 -15.37
C LYS A 207 -3.82 24.01 -16.19
N ALA A 208 -4.56 23.01 -15.74
CA ALA A 208 -5.81 22.59 -16.35
C ALA A 208 -6.83 23.73 -16.37
N ARG A 209 -7.03 24.41 -15.24
CA ARG A 209 -7.93 25.59 -15.16
C ARG A 209 -7.53 26.71 -16.14
N ASN A 210 -6.22 26.99 -16.28
CA ASN A 210 -5.72 28.00 -17.23
C ASN A 210 -5.95 27.58 -18.69
N ASN A 211 -6.06 26.28 -18.96
CA ASN A 211 -6.35 25.74 -20.29
C ASN A 211 -7.87 25.53 -20.51
N ASN A 212 -8.73 26.02 -19.62
CA ASN A 212 -10.18 25.76 -19.62
C ASN A 212 -10.55 24.26 -19.60
N GLU A 213 -9.67 23.42 -19.02
CA GLU A 213 -9.93 22.00 -18.81
C GLU A 213 -10.62 21.84 -17.45
N GLY A 214 -11.94 21.65 -17.46
CA GLY A 214 -12.73 21.32 -16.28
C GLY A 214 -12.87 19.82 -16.05
N TYR A 215 -13.85 19.43 -15.22
CA TYR A 215 -14.13 18.02 -14.93
C TYR A 215 -14.50 17.21 -16.17
N GLY A 216 -15.15 17.84 -17.15
CA GLY A 216 -15.65 17.26 -18.38
C GLY A 216 -17.10 16.75 -18.28
N ASP A 217 -17.75 16.55 -19.45
CA ASP A 217 -19.16 16.13 -19.57
C ASP A 217 -19.31 14.61 -19.45
N TYR A 218 -19.03 14.09 -18.25
CA TYR A 218 -19.26 12.67 -17.96
C TYR A 218 -20.69 12.47 -17.45
N ILE A 219 -21.49 11.63 -18.13
CA ILE A 219 -22.81 11.18 -17.66
C ILE A 219 -22.59 10.20 -16.51
N GLU A 220 -22.75 10.66 -15.30
CA GLU A 220 -22.58 9.85 -14.10
C GLU A 220 -23.91 9.79 -13.34
N ASN A 221 -24.51 8.60 -13.28
CA ASN A 221 -25.81 8.38 -12.64
C ASN A 221 -25.71 8.11 -11.11
N GLU A 222 -24.53 8.19 -10.53
CA GLU A 222 -24.36 7.92 -9.11
C GLU A 222 -24.50 9.19 -8.27
N LYS A 223 -25.61 9.27 -7.54
CA LYS A 223 -25.70 10.12 -6.35
C LYS A 223 -25.01 9.35 -5.22
N LEU A 224 -24.21 10.05 -4.38
CA LEU A 224 -23.86 9.48 -3.07
C LEU A 224 -25.19 9.24 -2.38
N THR A 225 -25.61 7.99 -2.28
CA THR A 225 -26.68 7.64 -1.37
C THR A 225 -26.17 8.04 0.02
N GLU A 226 -26.88 8.94 0.69
CA GLU A 226 -26.72 9.19 2.11
C GLU A 226 -27.22 7.94 2.85
N GLU A 227 -26.44 6.86 2.75
CA GLU A 227 -26.61 5.70 3.60
C GLU A 227 -26.30 6.15 5.04
N ASN A 228 -26.99 5.57 6.00
CA ASN A 228 -26.70 5.74 7.42
C ASN A 228 -25.26 5.31 7.70
N LEU A 229 -24.32 6.23 7.56
CA LEU A 229 -22.91 5.98 7.83
C LEU A 229 -22.68 5.87 9.33
N PRO A 230 -21.84 4.93 9.77
CA PRO A 230 -21.48 4.80 11.19
C PRO A 230 -20.86 6.09 11.73
N ASN A 231 -20.94 6.27 13.05
CA ASN A 231 -20.31 7.39 13.70
C ASN A 231 -18.80 7.40 13.45
N ILE A 232 -18.23 8.56 13.13
CA ILE A 232 -16.81 8.73 12.82
C ILE A 232 -15.89 8.20 13.94
N PHE A 233 -16.23 8.41 15.20
CA PHE A 233 -15.43 7.94 16.33
C PHE A 233 -15.37 6.41 16.40
N VAL A 234 -16.49 5.73 16.11
CA VAL A 234 -16.54 4.26 16.03
C VAL A 234 -15.75 3.77 14.83
N SER A 235 -15.82 4.50 13.71
CA SER A 235 -15.13 4.12 12.46
C SER A 235 -13.60 4.25 12.55
N ILE A 236 -13.09 5.21 13.32
CA ILE A 236 -11.65 5.41 13.53
C ILE A 236 -11.08 4.45 14.59
N LEU A 237 -11.91 3.98 15.51
CA LEU A 237 -11.48 3.17 16.66
C LEU A 237 -10.62 1.95 16.26
N PRO A 238 -10.98 1.12 15.26
CA PRO A 238 -10.15 -0.01 14.84
C PRO A 238 -8.73 0.40 14.39
N ILE A 239 -8.61 1.52 13.67
CA ILE A 239 -7.32 2.06 13.23
C ILE A 239 -6.46 2.48 14.43
N LEU A 240 -7.06 3.17 15.40
CA LEU A 240 -6.37 3.58 16.63
C LEU A 240 -5.92 2.37 17.44
N ILE A 241 -6.76 1.33 17.55
CA ILE A 241 -6.41 0.09 18.25
C ILE A 241 -5.19 -0.57 17.57
N ILE A 242 -5.17 -0.68 16.24
CA ILE A 242 -4.02 -1.25 15.52
C ILE A 242 -2.75 -0.45 15.80
N PHE A 243 -2.82 0.87 15.70
CA PHE A 243 -1.66 1.74 15.92
C PHE A 243 -1.13 1.63 17.35
N VAL A 244 -2.00 1.75 18.34
CA VAL A 244 -1.64 1.66 19.77
C VAL A 244 -1.10 0.28 20.10
N SER A 245 -1.76 -0.78 19.61
CA SER A 245 -1.29 -2.16 19.81
C SER A 245 0.07 -2.40 19.17
N ASN A 246 0.27 -1.96 17.93
CA ASN A 246 1.56 -2.07 17.26
C ASN A 246 2.68 -1.36 18.05
N LEU A 247 2.43 -0.13 18.48
CA LEU A 247 3.38 0.62 19.31
C LEU A 247 3.67 -0.08 20.64
N PHE A 248 2.63 -0.56 21.33
CA PHE A 248 2.76 -1.27 22.60
C PHE A 248 3.57 -2.57 22.43
N PHE A 249 3.19 -3.40 21.47
CA PHE A 249 3.89 -4.66 21.23
C PHE A 249 5.33 -4.43 20.81
N SER A 250 5.61 -3.52 19.89
CA SER A 250 6.97 -3.28 19.38
C SER A 250 7.90 -2.64 20.40
N LYS A 251 7.40 -1.74 21.25
CA LYS A 251 8.27 -0.95 22.16
C LYS A 251 8.26 -1.41 23.61
N VAL A 252 7.22 -2.12 24.04
CA VAL A 252 7.05 -2.50 25.46
C VAL A 252 7.05 -4.02 25.61
N TYR A 253 6.14 -4.71 24.91
CA TYR A 253 5.94 -6.13 25.13
C TYR A 253 7.08 -6.99 24.60
N TYR A 254 7.39 -6.94 23.31
CA TYR A 254 8.43 -7.79 22.73
C TYR A 254 9.83 -7.59 23.32
N PRO A 255 10.29 -6.37 23.62
CA PRO A 255 11.55 -6.19 24.32
C PRO A 255 11.60 -6.78 25.75
N SER A 256 10.43 -6.98 26.38
CA SER A 256 10.34 -7.56 27.73
C SER A 256 10.19 -9.09 27.74
N VAL A 257 9.92 -9.70 26.56
CA VAL A 257 9.73 -11.16 26.46
C VAL A 257 11.09 -11.86 26.37
N ASP A 258 11.25 -12.90 27.20
CA ASP A 258 12.42 -13.78 27.09
C ASP A 258 12.41 -14.55 25.76
N GLY A 259 13.40 -14.23 24.90
CA GLY A 259 13.58 -14.85 23.60
C GLY A 259 14.07 -16.30 23.64
N ALA A 260 14.51 -16.81 24.81
CA ALA A 260 15.10 -18.16 24.94
C ALA A 260 14.18 -19.29 24.46
N TYR A 261 12.86 -19.11 24.56
CA TYR A 261 11.90 -20.09 24.03
C TYR A 261 11.93 -20.16 22.50
N LEU A 262 12.15 -19.03 21.82
CA LEU A 262 12.16 -18.95 20.35
C LEU A 262 13.45 -19.52 19.75
N GLU A 263 14.56 -19.52 20.50
CA GLU A 263 15.81 -20.13 20.07
C GLU A 263 15.64 -21.64 19.77
N LYS A 264 14.71 -22.33 20.46
CA LYS A 264 14.36 -23.72 20.18
C LYS A 264 13.84 -23.95 18.76
N PHE A 265 13.33 -22.91 18.11
CA PHE A 265 12.78 -22.96 16.76
C PHE A 265 13.70 -22.27 15.73
N ASN A 266 14.95 -21.94 16.11
CA ASN A 266 15.88 -21.17 15.30
C ASN A 266 15.26 -19.86 14.76
N THR A 267 14.46 -19.19 15.60
CA THR A 267 13.82 -17.91 15.27
C THR A 267 14.07 -16.89 16.38
N THR A 268 14.03 -15.62 16.03
CA THR A 268 14.15 -14.48 16.95
C THR A 268 12.87 -13.65 16.92
N LEU A 269 12.66 -12.88 18.01
CA LEU A 269 11.58 -11.89 18.08
C LEU A 269 11.76 -10.78 17.04
#